data_83419b4bd67b48b50036d1b8e3263af9
#
_entry.id   83419b4bd67b48b50036d1b8e3263af9
#
_cell.length_a   1.000
_cell.length_b   1.000
_cell.length_c   1.000
_cell.angle_alpha   90.00
_cell.angle_beta   90.00
_cell.angle_gamma   90.00
#
_symmetry.space_group_name_H-M   'P 1'
#
loop_
_entity.id
_entity.type
_entity.pdbx_description
1 polymer ?
#
loop_
_entity_poly.entity_id
_entity_poly.type
_entity_poly.pdbx_seq_one_letter_code
_entity_poly.pdbx_strand_id
1 'polypeptide(L)'
;MPEMTLPYGEDERICAAVSVRQYRRYTEIMEQNVTESIEDAVEANARILSEIFGVPMTQIRKMDAEDVMTAAKQVHFVMQDVITQKFLDLNPEHPAAVAKEASAFDEYDEENGYNDDGAQEERNFWQICRENVDRVVKLCIRLMKNSYQDCMEADIMSLLDYVAFEIRTLKEN
;
A
#
# COMPACT_ATOMS: atom_id res chain seq x y z
N MET A 1 -2.77 12.08 -8.17
CA MET A 1 -3.43 11.57 -6.96
C MET A 1 -4.26 12.70 -6.35
N PRO A 2 -5.47 12.45 -5.78
CA PRO A 2 -6.20 13.48 -5.03
C PRO A 2 -5.40 13.98 -3.84
N GLU A 3 -5.47 15.28 -3.56
CA GLU A 3 -4.89 15.85 -2.34
C GLU A 3 -5.69 15.39 -1.12
N MET A 4 -4.98 15.04 -0.05
CA MET A 4 -5.57 14.71 1.25
C MET A 4 -5.23 15.83 2.22
N THR A 5 -6.19 16.20 3.07
CA THR A 5 -6.05 17.31 3.98
C THR A 5 -6.38 16.91 5.40
N LEU A 6 -5.66 17.51 6.36
CA LEU A 6 -5.90 17.37 7.79
C LEU A 6 -5.89 18.76 8.42
N PRO A 7 -7.02 19.27 8.96
CA PRO A 7 -7.03 20.50 9.75
C PRO A 7 -6.04 20.43 10.91
N TYR A 8 -5.23 21.47 11.11
CA TYR A 8 -4.20 21.46 12.14
C TYR A 8 -4.03 22.84 12.78
N GLY A 9 -4.75 23.10 13.85
CA GLY A 9 -4.82 24.41 14.48
C GLY A 9 -5.56 25.42 13.59
N GLU A 10 -4.89 26.54 13.25
CA GLU A 10 -5.42 27.53 12.28
C GLU A 10 -4.98 27.22 10.83
N ASP A 11 -4.12 26.21 10.65
CA ASP A 11 -3.59 25.78 9.37
C ASP A 11 -4.20 24.45 8.91
N GLU A 12 -3.80 24.03 7.71
CA GLU A 12 -4.13 22.74 7.13
C GLU A 12 -2.86 22.01 6.72
N ARG A 13 -2.76 20.72 7.06
CA ARG A 13 -1.71 19.85 6.53
C ARG A 13 -2.21 19.20 5.24
N ILE A 14 -1.41 19.34 4.17
CA ILE A 14 -1.73 18.81 2.86
C ILE A 14 -0.75 17.69 2.52
N CYS A 15 -1.28 16.56 2.06
CA CYS A 15 -0.51 15.47 1.50
C CYS A 15 -0.94 15.27 0.03
N ALA A 16 -0.12 15.70 -0.91
CA ALA A 16 -0.37 15.60 -2.35
C ALA A 16 0.28 14.36 -2.99
N ALA A 17 1.19 13.68 -2.27
CA ALA A 17 1.88 12.49 -2.73
C ALA A 17 2.10 11.53 -1.57
N VAL A 18 1.98 10.23 -1.85
CA VAL A 18 2.23 9.16 -0.87
C VAL A 18 3.49 8.42 -1.28
N SER A 19 4.47 8.33 -0.39
CA SER A 19 5.65 7.52 -0.64
C SER A 19 5.34 6.01 -0.55
N VAL A 20 6.15 5.20 -1.21
CA VAL A 20 6.08 3.73 -1.08
C VAL A 20 6.15 3.30 0.38
N ARG A 21 7.01 3.95 1.18
CA ARG A 21 7.13 3.71 2.63
C ARG A 21 5.82 3.96 3.35
N GLN A 22 5.15 5.08 3.09
CA GLN A 22 3.88 5.44 3.73
C GLN A 22 2.77 4.45 3.36
N TYR A 23 2.66 4.06 2.09
CA TYR A 23 1.69 3.06 1.67
C TYR A 23 1.96 1.70 2.32
N ARG A 24 3.23 1.26 2.36
CA ARG A 24 3.60 0.02 3.03
C ARG A 24 3.27 0.06 4.53
N ARG A 25 3.53 1.20 5.19
CA ARG A 25 3.18 1.38 6.61
C ARG A 25 1.67 1.36 6.82
N TYR A 26 0.91 1.96 5.92
CA TYR A 26 -0.55 1.88 5.92
C TYR A 26 -1.02 0.41 5.88
N THR A 27 -0.52 -0.41 4.95
CA THR A 27 -0.90 -1.83 4.86
C THR A 27 -0.54 -2.62 6.11
N GLU A 28 0.58 -2.33 6.76
CA GLU A 28 0.98 -2.94 8.03
C GLU A 28 0.00 -2.59 9.16
N ILE A 29 -0.41 -1.32 9.27
CA ILE A 29 -1.38 -0.89 10.27
C ILE A 29 -2.73 -1.57 10.03
N MET A 30 -3.17 -1.62 8.78
CA MET A 30 -4.45 -2.26 8.42
C MET A 30 -4.43 -3.78 8.66
N GLU A 31 -3.32 -4.45 8.41
CA GLU A 31 -3.15 -5.88 8.69
C GLU A 31 -3.25 -6.19 10.20
N GLN A 32 -2.63 -5.34 11.02
CA GLN A 32 -2.63 -5.50 12.48
C GLN A 32 -3.96 -5.10 13.12
N ASN A 33 -4.76 -4.32 12.40
CA ASN A 33 -6.01 -3.79 12.90
C ASN A 33 -7.15 -4.78 12.69
N VAL A 34 -7.16 -5.85 13.48
CA VAL A 34 -8.36 -6.67 13.67
C VAL A 34 -9.27 -5.86 14.57
N THR A 35 -10.16 -5.06 13.95
CA THR A 35 -11.10 -4.18 14.65
C THR A 35 -12.12 -4.99 15.42
N GLU A 36 -11.87 -5.24 16.67
CA GLU A 36 -12.84 -5.81 17.60
C GLU A 36 -13.67 -4.72 18.29
N SER A 37 -13.16 -3.48 18.28
CA SER A 37 -13.81 -2.35 18.94
C SER A 37 -13.71 -1.03 18.15
N ILE A 38 -14.57 -0.06 18.50
CA ILE A 38 -14.52 1.31 17.95
C ILE A 38 -13.21 1.99 18.37
N GLU A 39 -12.74 1.72 19.59
CA GLU A 39 -11.50 2.27 20.10
C GLU A 39 -10.29 1.84 19.25
N ASP A 40 -10.23 0.57 18.84
CA ASP A 40 -9.17 0.06 17.97
C ASP A 40 -9.18 0.75 16.61
N ALA A 41 -10.38 0.97 16.04
CA ALA A 41 -10.53 1.70 14.77
C ALA A 41 -10.06 3.15 14.89
N VAL A 42 -10.39 3.84 15.96
CA VAL A 42 -9.94 5.23 16.23
C VAL A 42 -8.43 5.29 16.38
N GLU A 43 -7.85 4.35 17.11
CA GLU A 43 -6.39 4.28 17.30
C GLU A 43 -5.66 3.99 15.99
N ALA A 44 -6.17 3.07 15.16
CA ALA A 44 -5.60 2.77 13.85
C ALA A 44 -5.66 4.01 12.93
N ASN A 45 -6.79 4.71 12.88
CA ASN A 45 -6.92 5.94 12.13
C ASN A 45 -5.94 7.02 12.61
N ALA A 46 -5.76 7.18 13.91
CA ALA A 46 -4.78 8.11 14.46
C ALA A 46 -3.34 7.78 14.04
N ARG A 47 -2.96 6.49 14.02
CA ARG A 47 -1.65 6.02 13.53
C ARG A 47 -1.48 6.32 12.04
N ILE A 48 -2.49 6.03 11.23
CA ILE A 48 -2.48 6.27 9.79
C ILE A 48 -2.30 7.76 9.50
N LEU A 49 -3.09 8.62 10.15
CA LEU A 49 -2.99 10.07 9.96
C LEU A 49 -1.64 10.62 10.42
N SER A 50 -1.09 10.10 11.52
CA SER A 50 0.25 10.44 12.01
C SER A 50 1.31 10.14 10.96
N GLU A 51 1.24 8.97 10.33
CA GLU A 51 2.19 8.52 9.31
C GLU A 51 2.10 9.36 8.02
N ILE A 52 0.87 9.65 7.57
CA ILE A 52 0.63 10.33 6.30
C ILE A 52 0.93 11.84 6.39
N PHE A 53 0.52 12.50 7.45
CA PHE A 53 0.65 13.96 7.61
C PHE A 53 1.86 14.39 8.44
N GLY A 54 2.59 13.44 9.03
CA GLY A 54 3.74 13.75 9.89
C GLY A 54 3.36 14.48 11.19
N VAL A 55 2.10 14.32 11.65
CA VAL A 55 1.59 14.94 12.87
C VAL A 55 1.69 13.96 14.04
N PRO A 56 2.26 14.35 15.19
CA PRO A 56 2.33 13.45 16.34
C PRO A 56 0.95 12.92 16.78
N MET A 57 0.86 11.64 17.07
CA MET A 57 -0.39 11.01 17.53
C MET A 57 -1.05 11.71 18.71
N THR A 58 -0.22 12.23 19.64
CA THR A 58 -0.71 12.98 20.81
C THR A 58 -1.45 14.26 20.45
N GLN A 59 -1.19 14.80 19.26
CA GLN A 59 -1.89 15.98 18.73
C GLN A 59 -3.16 15.53 18.00
N ILE A 60 -3.09 14.50 17.17
CA ILE A 60 -4.26 13.95 16.47
C ILE A 60 -5.35 13.56 17.47
N ARG A 61 -5.00 12.94 18.58
CA ARG A 61 -5.95 12.56 19.66
C ARG A 61 -6.63 13.76 20.35
N LYS A 62 -6.13 14.99 20.14
CA LYS A 62 -6.74 16.23 20.70
C LYS A 62 -7.56 17.00 19.67
N MET A 63 -7.55 16.56 18.42
CA MET A 63 -8.30 17.17 17.35
C MET A 63 -9.78 16.84 17.46
N ASP A 64 -10.61 17.59 16.77
CA ASP A 64 -12.03 17.30 16.66
C ASP A 64 -12.25 15.95 15.98
N ALA A 65 -13.16 15.15 16.51
CA ALA A 65 -13.43 13.82 16.00
C ALA A 65 -13.95 13.82 14.55
N GLU A 66 -14.70 14.85 14.16
CA GLU A 66 -15.23 14.99 12.81
C GLU A 66 -14.10 15.26 11.80
N ASP A 67 -13.13 16.12 12.17
CA ASP A 67 -11.94 16.42 11.36
C ASP A 67 -11.10 15.18 11.16
N VAL A 68 -10.82 14.44 12.25
CA VAL A 68 -10.07 13.18 12.22
C VAL A 68 -10.75 12.15 11.32
N MET A 69 -12.06 11.97 11.46
CA MET A 69 -12.82 11.03 10.65
C MET A 69 -12.88 11.43 9.17
N THR A 70 -12.99 12.73 8.89
CA THR A 70 -12.99 13.24 7.52
C THR A 70 -11.63 13.02 6.84
N ALA A 71 -10.53 13.35 7.52
CA ALA A 71 -9.20 13.11 7.02
C ALA A 71 -8.93 11.61 6.84
N ALA A 72 -9.35 10.76 7.80
CA ALA A 72 -9.19 9.32 7.70
C ALA A 72 -9.91 8.74 6.48
N LYS A 73 -11.14 9.18 6.18
CA LYS A 73 -11.89 8.76 4.98
C LYS A 73 -11.16 9.13 3.69
N GLN A 74 -10.59 10.33 3.61
CA GLN A 74 -9.79 10.74 2.44
C GLN A 74 -8.56 9.83 2.26
N VAL A 75 -7.83 9.56 3.34
CA VAL A 75 -6.67 8.67 3.31
C VAL A 75 -7.07 7.25 2.89
N HIS A 76 -8.11 6.68 3.48
CA HIS A 76 -8.59 5.35 3.10
C HIS A 76 -8.99 5.28 1.63
N PHE A 77 -9.73 6.29 1.13
CA PHE A 77 -10.09 6.37 -0.29
C PHE A 77 -8.84 6.36 -1.19
N VAL A 78 -7.86 7.19 -0.89
CA VAL A 78 -6.63 7.24 -1.71
C VAL A 78 -5.87 5.91 -1.65
N MET A 79 -5.70 5.34 -0.47
CA MET A 79 -4.92 4.12 -0.29
C MET A 79 -5.60 2.88 -0.89
N GLN A 80 -6.91 2.74 -0.68
CA GLN A 80 -7.66 1.55 -1.10
C GLN A 80 -8.14 1.66 -2.54
N ASP A 81 -8.79 2.74 -2.90
CA ASP A 81 -9.44 2.84 -4.20
C ASP A 81 -8.48 3.35 -5.28
N VAL A 82 -7.67 4.39 -5.00
CA VAL A 82 -6.80 4.97 -6.02
C VAL A 82 -5.54 4.14 -6.23
N ILE A 83 -4.79 3.85 -5.15
CA ILE A 83 -3.51 3.13 -5.26
C ILE A 83 -3.74 1.65 -5.57
N THR A 84 -4.68 1.00 -4.90
CA THR A 84 -5.01 -0.41 -5.16
C THR A 84 -5.51 -0.59 -6.59
N GLN A 85 -6.36 0.30 -7.10
CA GLN A 85 -6.80 0.23 -8.49
C GLN A 85 -5.61 0.32 -9.46
N LYS A 86 -4.62 1.14 -9.16
CA LYS A 86 -3.41 1.23 -9.96
C LYS A 86 -2.62 -0.08 -10.02
N PHE A 87 -2.55 -0.84 -8.91
CA PHE A 87 -1.97 -2.18 -8.90
C PHE A 87 -2.76 -3.17 -9.77
N LEU A 88 -4.09 -3.11 -9.74
CA LEU A 88 -4.95 -3.95 -10.58
C LEU A 88 -4.75 -3.64 -12.07
N ASP A 89 -4.60 -2.37 -12.43
CA ASP A 89 -4.32 -1.95 -13.81
C ASP A 89 -2.98 -2.48 -14.34
N LEU A 90 -2.00 -2.66 -13.44
CA LEU A 90 -0.70 -3.27 -13.78
C LEU A 90 -0.79 -4.77 -14.03
N ASN A 91 -1.76 -5.45 -13.44
CA ASN A 91 -1.94 -6.89 -13.57
C ASN A 91 -3.42 -7.25 -13.82
N PRO A 92 -3.97 -6.92 -15.01
CA PRO A 92 -5.38 -7.10 -15.32
C PRO A 92 -5.81 -8.58 -15.37
N GLU A 93 -4.87 -9.52 -15.50
CA GLU A 93 -5.16 -10.96 -15.57
C GLU A 93 -5.31 -11.61 -14.18
N HIS A 94 -4.95 -10.89 -13.11
CA HIS A 94 -5.13 -11.35 -11.74
C HIS A 94 -6.04 -10.40 -10.96
N PRO A 95 -7.37 -10.53 -11.07
CA PRO A 95 -8.28 -9.85 -10.17
C PRO A 95 -7.99 -10.30 -8.72
N ALA A 96 -7.99 -9.38 -7.79
CA ALA A 96 -7.61 -9.54 -6.40
C ALA A 96 -8.43 -10.60 -5.61
N ALA A 97 -9.25 -11.38 -6.26
CA ALA A 97 -10.17 -12.33 -5.67
C ALA A 97 -10.19 -13.70 -6.34
N VAL A 98 -9.26 -14.06 -7.22
CA VAL A 98 -9.32 -15.37 -7.85
C VAL A 98 -8.15 -16.22 -7.45
N ALA A 99 -8.56 -17.24 -6.74
CA ALA A 99 -7.96 -18.54 -6.65
C ALA A 99 -6.94 -18.90 -7.75
N LYS A 100 -5.73 -19.27 -7.29
CA LYS A 100 -4.90 -20.33 -7.82
C LYS A 100 -4.94 -20.53 -9.34
N GLU A 101 -4.18 -19.76 -10.07
CA GLU A 101 -3.36 -20.33 -11.11
C GLU A 101 -1.91 -20.17 -10.68
N ALA A 102 -1.19 -21.31 -10.70
CA ALA A 102 0.19 -21.37 -10.28
C ALA A 102 1.01 -20.29 -11.01
N SER A 103 1.71 -19.47 -10.26
CA SER A 103 2.65 -18.53 -10.85
C SER A 103 3.86 -19.31 -11.37
N ALA A 104 4.65 -18.74 -12.29
CA ALA A 104 5.91 -19.36 -12.71
C ALA A 104 6.88 -19.57 -11.53
N PHE A 105 6.64 -18.97 -10.39
CA PHE A 105 7.34 -19.23 -9.13
C PHE A 105 6.80 -20.46 -8.42
N ASP A 106 5.49 -20.70 -8.47
CA ASP A 106 4.88 -21.90 -7.88
C ASP A 106 5.32 -23.14 -8.67
N GLU A 107 5.44 -23.04 -10.01
CA GLU A 107 6.01 -24.10 -10.85
C GLU A 107 7.49 -24.35 -10.52
N TYR A 108 8.28 -23.28 -10.29
CA TYR A 108 9.68 -23.42 -9.90
C TYR A 108 9.84 -24.04 -8.51
N ASP A 109 9.00 -23.67 -7.55
CA ASP A 109 9.00 -24.20 -6.20
C ASP A 109 8.55 -25.66 -6.19
N GLU A 110 7.58 -26.02 -7.03
CA GLU A 110 7.12 -27.40 -7.24
C GLU A 110 8.21 -28.28 -7.84
N GLU A 111 8.93 -27.82 -8.87
CA GLU A 111 10.04 -28.52 -9.50
C GLU A 111 11.26 -28.69 -8.57
N ASN A 112 11.46 -27.81 -7.59
CA ASN A 112 12.58 -27.86 -6.66
C ASN A 112 12.23 -28.44 -5.29
N GLY A 113 11.04 -28.97 -5.10
CA GLY A 113 10.62 -29.65 -3.88
C GLY A 113 10.38 -28.74 -2.69
N TYR A 114 10.14 -27.45 -2.92
CA TYR A 114 9.75 -26.47 -1.91
C TYR A 114 8.23 -26.42 -1.72
N ASN A 115 7.55 -27.54 -1.97
CA ASN A 115 6.13 -27.66 -1.66
C ASN A 115 5.96 -27.58 -0.15
N ASP A 116 5.43 -26.47 0.30
CA ASP A 116 4.94 -26.31 1.66
C ASP A 116 3.65 -27.14 1.80
N ASP A 117 3.80 -28.38 2.25
CA ASP A 117 2.75 -29.39 2.45
C ASP A 117 1.85 -29.02 3.64
N GLY A 118 1.51 -27.80 3.82
CA GLY A 118 0.69 -27.50 4.94
C GLY A 118 0.14 -26.10 4.97
N ALA A 119 -1.12 -26.00 5.14
CA ALA A 119 -1.86 -24.82 5.51
C ALA A 119 -1.52 -23.60 4.62
N GLN A 120 -2.23 -23.49 3.53
CA GLN A 120 -2.45 -22.18 2.93
C GLN A 120 -3.11 -21.34 4.02
N GLU A 121 -2.27 -20.64 4.80
CA GLU A 121 -2.74 -19.53 5.59
C GLU A 121 -3.47 -18.63 4.61
N GLU A 122 -4.75 -18.40 4.84
CA GLU A 122 -5.54 -17.47 4.06
C GLU A 122 -4.83 -16.13 4.15
N ARG A 123 -4.06 -15.79 3.10
CA ARG A 123 -3.28 -14.57 3.08
C ARG A 123 -4.24 -13.40 3.21
N ASN A 124 -4.04 -12.60 4.23
CA ASN A 124 -4.80 -11.39 4.44
C ASN A 124 -4.62 -10.46 3.22
N PHE A 125 -5.71 -9.82 2.77
CA PHE A 125 -5.68 -8.83 1.68
C PHE A 125 -4.54 -7.82 1.81
N TRP A 126 -4.25 -7.35 3.02
CA TRP A 126 -3.19 -6.36 3.27
C TRP A 126 -1.78 -6.94 3.12
N GLN A 127 -1.59 -8.21 3.41
CA GLN A 127 -0.34 -8.92 3.12
C GLN A 127 -0.10 -8.99 1.61
N ILE A 128 -1.12 -9.33 0.84
CA ILE A 128 -1.04 -9.35 -0.63
C ILE A 128 -0.69 -7.96 -1.17
N CYS A 129 -1.33 -6.90 -0.66
CA CYS A 129 -0.99 -5.53 -1.05
C CYS A 129 0.47 -5.20 -0.77
N ARG A 130 1.00 -5.57 0.39
CA ARG A 130 2.40 -5.35 0.77
C ARG A 130 3.36 -6.13 -0.12
N GLU A 131 3.08 -7.40 -0.38
CA GLU A 131 3.89 -8.24 -1.27
C GLU A 131 3.95 -7.66 -2.68
N ASN A 132 2.84 -7.14 -3.20
CA ASN A 132 2.82 -6.48 -4.51
C ASN A 132 3.71 -5.23 -4.53
N VAL A 133 3.70 -4.42 -3.47
CA VAL A 133 4.64 -3.30 -3.33
C VAL A 133 6.08 -3.79 -3.34
N ASP A 134 6.40 -4.82 -2.56
CA ASP A 134 7.75 -5.37 -2.48
C ASP A 134 8.22 -5.94 -3.83
N ARG A 135 7.32 -6.55 -4.61
CA ARG A 135 7.60 -6.99 -6.00
C ARG A 135 7.93 -5.81 -6.91
N VAL A 136 7.14 -4.74 -6.85
CA VAL A 136 7.39 -3.51 -7.63
C VAL A 136 8.73 -2.90 -7.25
N VAL A 137 9.03 -2.77 -5.97
CA VAL A 137 10.32 -2.26 -5.47
C VAL A 137 11.48 -3.13 -5.98
N LYS A 138 11.39 -4.46 -5.88
CA LYS A 138 12.40 -5.38 -6.43
C LYS A 138 12.61 -5.18 -7.92
N LEU A 139 11.52 -5.01 -8.68
CA LEU A 139 11.59 -4.77 -10.12
C LEU A 139 12.32 -3.46 -10.43
N CYS A 140 12.00 -2.37 -9.72
CA CYS A 140 12.67 -1.08 -9.88
C CYS A 140 14.17 -1.14 -9.54
N ILE A 141 14.54 -1.84 -8.49
CA ILE A 141 15.95 -2.05 -8.14
C ILE A 141 16.70 -2.79 -9.27
N ARG A 142 16.08 -3.82 -9.85
CA ARG A 142 16.69 -4.62 -10.92
C ARG A 142 16.80 -3.88 -12.24
N LEU A 143 15.76 -3.17 -12.66
CA LEU A 143 15.68 -2.47 -13.94
C LEU A 143 16.39 -1.12 -13.91
N MET A 144 16.17 -0.34 -12.86
CA MET A 144 16.63 1.05 -12.77
C MET A 144 17.96 1.18 -12.00
N LYS A 145 18.40 0.13 -11.33
CA LYS A 145 19.57 0.13 -10.43
C LYS A 145 19.46 1.17 -9.30
N ASN A 146 18.24 1.56 -8.94
CA ASN A 146 17.99 2.42 -7.80
C ASN A 146 18.29 1.69 -6.50
N SER A 147 18.66 2.43 -5.46
CA SER A 147 18.75 1.85 -4.14
C SER A 147 17.36 1.52 -3.58
N TYR A 148 17.31 0.60 -2.62
CA TYR A 148 16.07 0.32 -1.88
C TYR A 148 15.50 1.59 -1.23
N GLN A 149 16.39 2.43 -0.68
CA GLN A 149 16.00 3.68 -0.03
C GLN A 149 15.31 4.64 -1.00
N ASP A 150 15.88 4.82 -2.21
CA ASP A 150 15.28 5.71 -3.23
C ASP A 150 13.89 5.22 -3.63
N CYS A 151 13.71 3.91 -3.80
CA CYS A 151 12.40 3.33 -4.10
C CYS A 151 11.39 3.56 -2.98
N MET A 152 11.81 3.45 -1.72
CA MET A 152 10.92 3.63 -0.56
C MET A 152 10.48 5.08 -0.34
N GLU A 153 11.31 6.04 -0.73
CA GLU A 153 10.99 7.49 -0.65
C GLU A 153 10.25 8.00 -1.90
N ALA A 154 10.23 7.23 -2.99
CA ALA A 154 9.55 7.62 -4.21
C ALA A 154 8.03 7.74 -4.00
N ASP A 155 7.40 8.66 -4.73
CA ASP A 155 5.95 8.70 -4.86
C ASP A 155 5.44 7.41 -5.51
N ILE A 156 4.53 6.72 -4.83
CA ILE A 156 4.06 5.39 -5.25
C ILE A 156 3.35 5.43 -6.60
N MET A 157 2.57 6.48 -6.88
CA MET A 157 1.86 6.59 -8.15
C MET A 157 2.82 6.75 -9.32
N SER A 158 3.83 7.60 -9.17
CA SER A 158 4.89 7.79 -10.16
C SER A 158 5.69 6.52 -10.38
N LEU A 159 5.99 5.78 -9.32
CA LEU A 159 6.69 4.51 -9.41
C LEU A 159 5.88 3.46 -10.18
N LEU A 160 4.58 3.36 -9.91
CA LEU A 160 3.68 2.44 -10.59
C LEU A 160 3.49 2.81 -12.07
N ASP A 161 3.39 4.10 -12.39
CA ASP A 161 3.33 4.56 -13.79
C ASP A 161 4.60 4.20 -14.56
N TYR A 162 5.76 4.35 -13.93
CA TYR A 162 7.02 3.95 -14.53
C TYR A 162 7.08 2.44 -14.79
N VAL A 163 6.71 1.62 -13.81
CA VAL A 163 6.68 0.15 -13.98
C VAL A 163 5.71 -0.25 -15.09
N ALA A 164 4.53 0.39 -15.17
CA ALA A 164 3.58 0.16 -16.26
C ALA A 164 4.19 0.44 -17.63
N PHE A 165 4.94 1.52 -17.74
CA PHE A 165 5.64 1.89 -18.97
C PHE A 165 6.68 0.83 -19.36
N GLU A 166 7.53 0.41 -18.43
CA GLU A 166 8.57 -0.60 -18.67
C GLU A 166 7.96 -1.96 -19.10
N ILE A 167 6.90 -2.41 -18.45
CA ILE A 167 6.22 -3.66 -18.80
C ILE A 167 5.67 -3.62 -20.22
N ARG A 168 5.09 -2.49 -20.65
CA ARG A 168 4.59 -2.32 -22.03
C ARG A 168 5.73 -2.39 -23.04
N THR A 169 6.81 -1.67 -22.77
CA THR A 169 7.99 -1.65 -23.67
C THR A 169 8.63 -3.03 -23.82
N LEU A 170 8.65 -3.84 -22.75
CA LEU A 170 9.16 -5.22 -22.81
C LEU A 170 8.25 -6.17 -23.60
N LYS A 171 6.94 -5.91 -23.69
CA LYS A 171 6.00 -6.72 -24.47
C LYS A 171 6.03 -6.38 -25.97
N GLU A 172 6.53 -5.20 -26.35
CA GLU A 172 6.61 -4.73 -27.73
C GLU A 172 7.91 -5.12 -28.45
N ASN A 173 8.90 -5.63 -27.72
CA ASN A 173 10.19 -6.10 -28.21
C ASN A 173 10.30 -7.63 -28.17
#